data_b7a81e4bd3ebcfe9920aa7d424b06e98
#
_entry.id   b7a81e4bd3ebcfe9920aa7d424b06e98
#
_cell.length_a   1.000
_cell.length_b   1.000
_cell.length_c   1.000
_cell.angle_alpha   90.00
_cell.angle_beta   90.00
_cell.angle_gamma   90.00
#
_symmetry.space_group_name_H-M   'P 1'
#
loop_
_entity.id
_entity.type
_entity.pdbx_description
1 polymer ?
#
loop_
_entity_poly.entity_id
_entity_poly.type
_entity_poly.pdbx_seq_one_letter_code
_entity_poly.pdbx_strand_id
1 'polypeptide(L)'
;DNLFIVGDVKQSIYGFRMAEPTMFTERIDEFSRRDAALHLSANFRSSNEVIEGVNSIFTPIMTKETGGVDYDDNARLVHGRRDASPGGAELHVISRSAPLDTGDAADENTEEQLLAAEAEALFAAGRIRELLCESFTDRKGNTRNYKYSDIVILHSSPKNVAEAWVRTLSREGIPVYAELTGGYFDAIEVQIFLNLLAIIDNPLQDI
;
A
#
# COMPACT_ATOMS: atom_id res chain seq x y z
N ASP A 1 22.67 -9.97 -30.04
CA ASP A 1 22.27 -10.31 -28.66
C ASP A 1 20.76 -10.35 -28.57
N ASN A 2 20.21 -11.47 -28.05
CA ASN A 2 18.78 -11.68 -27.93
C ASN A 2 18.35 -11.29 -26.50
N LEU A 3 18.45 -10.02 -26.13
CA LEU A 3 18.04 -9.54 -24.83
C LEU A 3 16.65 -8.91 -24.94
N PHE A 4 15.73 -9.40 -24.10
CA PHE A 4 14.38 -8.88 -23.93
C PHE A 4 14.16 -8.59 -22.45
N ILE A 5 13.81 -7.34 -22.13
CA ILE A 5 13.61 -6.87 -20.76
C ILE A 5 12.21 -6.27 -20.66
N VAL A 6 11.49 -6.62 -19.59
CA VAL A 6 10.19 -6.03 -19.25
C VAL A 6 10.25 -5.54 -17.81
N GLY A 7 9.78 -4.33 -17.56
CA GLY A 7 9.74 -3.75 -16.24
C GLY A 7 8.92 -2.48 -16.18
N ASP A 8 8.74 -1.99 -14.98
CA ASP A 8 8.09 -0.70 -14.71
C ASP A 8 8.85 0.01 -13.59
N VAL A 9 9.55 1.08 -13.94
CA VAL A 9 10.37 1.87 -13.02
C VAL A 9 9.51 2.45 -11.87
N LYS A 10 8.26 2.80 -12.17
CA LYS A 10 7.31 3.34 -11.17
C LYS A 10 6.98 2.34 -10.04
N GLN A 11 7.23 1.04 -10.28
CA GLN A 11 7.04 -0.02 -9.29
C GLN A 11 8.31 -0.36 -8.52
N SER A 12 9.37 0.44 -8.64
CA SER A 12 10.61 0.28 -7.87
C SER A 12 10.45 0.76 -6.43
N ILE A 13 9.54 0.11 -5.68
CA ILE A 13 9.18 0.48 -4.30
C ILE A 13 10.17 -0.04 -3.25
N TYR A 14 11.18 -0.80 -3.64
CA TYR A 14 12.17 -1.39 -2.74
C TYR A 14 13.51 -0.63 -2.70
N GLY A 15 13.50 0.68 -2.89
CA GLY A 15 14.71 1.52 -2.78
C GLY A 15 15.44 1.33 -1.45
N PHE A 16 14.71 1.12 -0.35
CA PHE A 16 15.26 0.79 0.98
C PHE A 16 15.98 -0.58 1.05
N ARG A 17 15.83 -1.43 0.04
CA ARG A 17 16.53 -2.70 -0.15
C ARG A 17 17.54 -2.65 -1.29
N MET A 18 18.07 -1.47 -1.60
CA MET A 18 19.04 -1.23 -2.68
C MET A 18 18.51 -1.57 -4.09
N ALA A 19 17.20 -1.49 -4.31
CA ALA A 19 16.67 -1.55 -5.66
C ALA A 19 17.17 -0.31 -6.43
N GLU A 20 17.87 -0.56 -7.54
CA GLU A 20 18.52 0.47 -8.34
C GLU A 20 17.77 0.62 -9.68
N PRO A 21 16.81 1.57 -9.75
CA PRO A 21 16.01 1.76 -10.97
C PRO A 21 16.81 2.36 -12.13
N THR A 22 17.98 3.00 -11.87
CA THR A 22 18.80 3.66 -12.89
C THR A 22 19.28 2.67 -13.93
N MET A 23 19.62 1.45 -13.54
CA MET A 23 20.02 0.40 -14.49
C MET A 23 18.94 0.13 -15.55
N PHE A 24 17.67 0.18 -15.14
CA PHE A 24 16.55 -0.06 -16.06
C PHE A 24 16.30 1.17 -16.96
N THR A 25 16.39 2.38 -16.41
CA THR A 25 16.23 3.62 -17.19
C THR A 25 17.34 3.79 -18.22
N GLU A 26 18.60 3.49 -17.87
CA GLU A 26 19.73 3.48 -18.81
C GLU A 26 19.49 2.51 -19.98
N ARG A 27 18.92 1.33 -19.71
CA ARG A 27 18.57 0.36 -20.75
C ARG A 27 17.43 0.85 -21.64
N ILE A 28 16.40 1.49 -21.06
CA ILE A 28 15.34 2.13 -21.85
C ILE A 28 15.95 3.15 -22.80
N ASP A 29 16.83 4.02 -22.31
CA ASP A 29 17.50 5.05 -23.12
C ASP A 29 18.36 4.46 -24.23
N GLU A 30 19.10 3.40 -23.95
CA GLU A 30 19.90 2.68 -24.94
C GLU A 30 19.02 2.05 -26.02
N PHE A 31 17.94 1.37 -25.64
CA PHE A 31 17.03 0.71 -26.59
C PHE A 31 16.20 1.74 -27.39
N SER A 32 15.82 2.85 -26.78
CA SER A 32 15.11 3.94 -27.46
C SER A 32 15.94 4.53 -28.60
N ARG A 33 17.26 4.69 -28.40
CA ARG A 33 18.17 5.18 -29.48
C ARG A 33 18.26 4.20 -30.65
N ARG A 34 17.89 2.93 -30.45
CA ARG A 34 17.90 1.88 -31.47
C ARG A 34 16.52 1.55 -32.01
N ASP A 35 15.48 2.31 -31.63
CA ASP A 35 14.08 2.04 -31.92
C ASP A 35 13.63 0.64 -31.45
N ALA A 36 14.15 0.21 -30.29
CA ALA A 36 13.92 -1.10 -29.70
C ALA A 36 13.24 -1.04 -28.33
N ALA A 37 12.78 0.13 -27.89
CA ALA A 37 11.98 0.31 -26.69
C ALA A 37 10.50 0.45 -27.05
N LEU A 38 9.65 -0.23 -26.28
CA LEU A 38 8.20 -0.15 -26.42
C LEU A 38 7.58 0.25 -25.09
N HIS A 39 6.81 1.33 -25.06
CA HIS A 39 6.08 1.79 -23.88
C HIS A 39 4.66 1.23 -23.88
N LEU A 40 4.27 0.56 -22.80
CA LEU A 40 2.93 0.01 -22.60
C LEU A 40 2.18 0.91 -21.62
N SER A 41 1.52 1.95 -22.12
CA SER A 41 0.76 2.91 -21.30
C SER A 41 -0.69 2.49 -21.03
N ALA A 42 -1.25 1.60 -21.84
CA ALA A 42 -2.65 1.19 -21.72
C ALA A 42 -2.90 0.31 -20.49
N ASN A 43 -3.79 0.76 -19.61
CA ASN A 43 -4.23 0.04 -18.43
C ASN A 43 -5.60 -0.61 -18.67
N PHE A 44 -5.64 -1.93 -18.63
CA PHE A 44 -6.85 -2.74 -18.79
C PHE A 44 -7.42 -3.25 -17.45
N ARG A 45 -6.81 -2.87 -16.33
CA ARG A 45 -7.20 -3.33 -15.00
C ARG A 45 -8.20 -2.40 -14.33
N SER A 46 -7.92 -1.11 -14.35
CA SER A 46 -8.64 -0.09 -13.58
C SER A 46 -9.72 0.60 -14.41
N SER A 47 -10.72 1.19 -13.75
CA SER A 47 -11.68 2.08 -14.38
C SER A 47 -11.01 3.39 -14.81
N ASN A 48 -11.66 4.15 -15.68
CA ASN A 48 -11.12 5.43 -16.15
C ASN A 48 -10.93 6.42 -15.00
N GLU A 49 -11.90 6.50 -14.10
CA GLU A 49 -11.89 7.44 -12.97
C GLU A 49 -10.73 7.15 -12.01
N VAL A 50 -10.42 5.87 -11.79
CA VAL A 50 -9.25 5.48 -10.98
C VAL A 50 -7.95 5.87 -11.67
N ILE A 51 -7.86 5.67 -12.99
CA ILE A 51 -6.69 6.06 -13.79
C ILE A 51 -6.48 7.57 -13.75
N GLU A 52 -7.55 8.35 -13.95
CA GLU A 52 -7.48 9.81 -13.87
C GLU A 52 -7.13 10.30 -12.46
N GLY A 53 -7.65 9.65 -11.42
CA GLY A 53 -7.27 9.92 -10.03
C GLY A 53 -5.78 9.67 -9.80
N VAL A 54 -5.25 8.54 -10.26
CA VAL A 54 -3.82 8.22 -10.20
C VAL A 54 -3.00 9.25 -10.96
N ASN A 55 -3.37 9.55 -12.21
CA ASN A 55 -2.65 10.52 -13.03
C ASN A 55 -2.64 11.92 -12.38
N SER A 56 -3.77 12.36 -11.81
CA SER A 56 -3.87 13.68 -11.18
C SER A 56 -2.99 13.81 -9.93
N ILE A 57 -2.81 12.72 -9.18
CA ILE A 57 -1.95 12.69 -8.00
C ILE A 57 -0.48 12.63 -8.42
N PHE A 58 -0.11 11.73 -9.32
CA PHE A 58 1.30 11.48 -9.62
C PHE A 58 1.94 12.51 -10.55
N THR A 59 1.17 13.15 -11.42
CA THR A 59 1.70 14.20 -12.31
C THR A 59 2.42 15.33 -11.55
N PRO A 60 1.89 15.89 -10.45
CA PRO A 60 2.59 16.95 -9.73
C PRO A 60 3.67 16.47 -8.75
N ILE A 61 3.61 15.24 -8.26
CA ILE A 61 4.49 14.79 -7.17
C ILE A 61 5.61 13.86 -7.61
N MET A 62 5.45 13.12 -8.71
CA MET A 62 6.47 12.19 -9.20
C MET A 62 7.38 12.90 -10.18
N THR A 63 8.50 13.37 -9.67
CA THR A 63 9.58 13.99 -10.46
C THR A 63 10.83 13.14 -10.33
N LYS A 64 11.81 13.37 -11.21
CA LYS A 64 13.10 12.70 -11.16
C LYS A 64 13.80 12.88 -9.80
N GLU A 65 13.57 14.02 -9.14
CA GLU A 65 14.14 14.33 -7.82
C GLU A 65 13.47 13.54 -6.69
N THR A 66 12.14 13.37 -6.75
CA THR A 66 11.36 12.73 -5.67
C THR A 66 11.11 11.25 -5.90
N GLY A 67 10.93 10.82 -7.16
CA GLY A 67 10.56 9.46 -7.53
C GLY A 67 11.59 8.75 -8.42
N GLY A 68 12.72 9.39 -8.73
CA GLY A 68 13.75 8.83 -9.61
C GLY A 68 13.40 8.84 -11.09
N VAL A 69 12.13 9.13 -11.44
CA VAL A 69 11.63 9.27 -12.81
C VAL A 69 10.56 10.34 -12.86
N ASP A 70 10.44 10.98 -14.03
CA ASP A 70 9.37 11.95 -14.28
C ASP A 70 8.08 11.23 -14.70
N TYR A 71 6.93 11.73 -14.24
CA TYR A 71 5.63 11.25 -14.67
C TYR A 71 5.20 11.95 -15.96
N ASP A 72 5.91 11.64 -17.05
CA ASP A 72 5.71 12.19 -18.39
C ASP A 72 4.59 11.45 -19.17
N ASP A 73 4.41 11.79 -20.43
CA ASP A 73 3.41 11.17 -21.31
C ASP A 73 3.64 9.65 -21.51
N ASN A 74 4.88 9.16 -21.39
CA ASN A 74 5.20 7.74 -21.47
C ASN A 74 4.88 6.99 -20.18
N ALA A 75 5.01 7.68 -19.03
CA ALA A 75 4.71 7.14 -17.72
C ALA A 75 3.21 7.20 -17.40
N ARG A 76 2.49 8.16 -18.00
CA ARG A 76 1.06 8.37 -17.79
C ARG A 76 0.25 7.16 -18.19
N LEU A 77 -0.70 6.76 -17.33
CA LEU A 77 -1.60 5.66 -17.61
C LEU A 77 -2.73 6.11 -18.54
N VAL A 78 -3.04 5.27 -19.53
CA VAL A 78 -4.15 5.48 -20.47
C VAL A 78 -5.18 4.38 -20.28
N HIS A 79 -6.46 4.75 -20.24
CA HIS A 79 -7.53 3.78 -20.11
C HIS A 79 -7.63 2.90 -21.38
N GLY A 80 -7.43 1.59 -21.19
CA GLY A 80 -7.44 0.61 -22.28
C GLY A 80 -8.71 -0.26 -22.35
N ARG A 81 -9.59 -0.18 -21.34
CA ARG A 81 -10.83 -0.96 -21.29
C ARG A 81 -11.91 -0.34 -22.18
N ARG A 82 -12.81 -1.18 -22.70
CA ARG A 82 -13.95 -0.75 -23.52
C ARG A 82 -15.24 -0.58 -22.71
N ASP A 83 -15.26 -1.09 -21.48
CA ASP A 83 -16.42 -1.05 -20.59
C ASP A 83 -16.37 0.22 -19.73
N ALA A 84 -17.51 0.88 -19.62
CA ALA A 84 -17.74 1.95 -18.67
C ALA A 84 -18.05 1.32 -17.30
N SER A 85 -17.03 0.93 -16.57
CA SER A 85 -17.22 0.50 -15.18
C SER A 85 -17.19 1.76 -14.31
N PRO A 86 -18.28 2.13 -13.66
CA PRO A 86 -18.25 3.28 -12.77
C PRO A 86 -17.25 3.01 -11.65
N GLY A 87 -16.47 3.97 -11.33
CA GLY A 87 -15.53 3.98 -10.23
C GLY A 87 -15.15 5.42 -9.97
N GLY A 88 -14.78 5.74 -8.77
CA GLY A 88 -14.34 7.08 -8.39
C GLY A 88 -13.02 6.99 -7.62
N ALA A 89 -12.26 8.07 -7.62
CA ALA A 89 -11.19 8.28 -6.66
C ALA A 89 -11.68 9.29 -5.64
N GLU A 90 -11.63 8.94 -4.36
CA GLU A 90 -12.00 9.82 -3.25
C GLU A 90 -10.76 10.14 -2.43
N LEU A 91 -10.56 11.41 -2.09
CA LEU A 91 -9.54 11.84 -1.14
C LEU A 91 -10.21 12.32 0.14
N HIS A 92 -9.95 11.62 1.22
CA HIS A 92 -10.41 11.98 2.55
C HIS A 92 -9.25 12.49 3.40
N VAL A 93 -9.40 13.69 3.96
CA VAL A 93 -8.42 14.32 4.83
C VAL A 93 -8.97 14.34 6.25
N ILE A 94 -8.32 13.59 7.14
CA ILE A 94 -8.70 13.51 8.54
C ILE A 94 -7.82 14.48 9.32
N SER A 95 -8.44 15.52 9.89
CA SER A 95 -7.73 16.47 10.77
C SER A 95 -7.53 15.85 12.15
N ARG A 96 -6.31 15.88 12.63
CA ARG A 96 -6.00 15.53 14.01
C ARG A 96 -6.03 16.79 14.86
N SER A 97 -6.72 16.74 15.99
CA SER A 97 -6.49 17.71 17.03
C SER A 97 -5.15 17.37 17.67
N ALA A 98 -4.14 18.22 17.53
CA ALA A 98 -2.86 18.00 18.16
C ALA A 98 -3.03 17.90 19.67
N PRO A 99 -2.46 16.90 20.36
CA PRO A 99 -2.34 16.93 21.81
C PRO A 99 -1.47 18.13 22.20
N LEU A 100 -1.85 18.81 23.28
CA LEU A 100 -1.04 19.84 23.90
C LEU A 100 0.29 19.20 24.39
N ASP A 101 1.37 19.85 24.02
CA ASP A 101 2.77 19.59 24.33
C ASP A 101 2.99 19.04 25.77
N THR A 102 3.28 17.74 25.89
CA THR A 102 3.77 17.10 27.11
C THR A 102 5.08 16.38 26.80
N GLY A 103 6.13 16.92 27.34
CA GLY A 103 7.51 16.77 26.89
C GLY A 103 8.24 15.47 27.24
N ASP A 104 7.86 14.30 26.71
CA ASP A 104 8.68 13.09 26.75
C ASP A 104 8.66 12.38 25.37
N ALA A 105 9.74 12.52 24.63
CA ALA A 105 9.75 12.44 23.16
C ALA A 105 9.92 11.04 22.53
N ALA A 106 9.94 9.94 23.25
CA ALA A 106 10.26 8.63 22.65
C ALA A 106 9.06 7.65 22.59
N ASP A 107 8.14 7.69 23.55
CA ASP A 107 6.93 6.86 23.58
C ASP A 107 5.72 7.54 22.89
N GLU A 108 5.72 8.86 22.84
CA GLU A 108 4.64 9.68 22.27
C GLU A 108 4.38 9.39 20.77
N ASN A 109 5.44 9.18 19.97
CA ASN A 109 5.29 8.91 18.55
C ASN A 109 4.52 7.61 18.26
N THR A 110 4.65 6.60 19.09
CA THR A 110 3.97 5.31 18.90
C THR A 110 2.49 5.41 19.29
N GLU A 111 2.21 6.07 20.41
CA GLU A 111 0.84 6.27 20.90
C GLU A 111 0.05 7.19 19.97
N GLU A 112 0.66 8.28 19.50
CA GLU A 112 0.06 9.19 18.53
C GLU A 112 -0.24 8.50 17.18
N GLN A 113 0.66 7.65 16.71
CA GLN A 113 0.45 6.85 15.50
C GLN A 113 -0.69 5.85 15.67
N LEU A 114 -0.84 5.22 16.83
CA LEU A 114 -1.93 4.30 17.12
C LEU A 114 -3.27 5.02 17.18
N LEU A 115 -3.36 6.17 17.86
CA LEU A 115 -4.56 7.00 17.91
C LEU A 115 -4.98 7.47 16.51
N ALA A 116 -4.02 7.83 15.68
CA ALA A 116 -4.27 8.19 14.29
C ALA A 116 -4.83 7.02 13.49
N ALA A 117 -4.22 5.84 13.61
CA ALA A 117 -4.68 4.64 12.93
C ALA A 117 -6.09 4.21 13.37
N GLU A 118 -6.43 4.39 14.64
CA GLU A 118 -7.79 4.15 15.14
C GLU A 118 -8.79 5.12 14.54
N ALA A 119 -8.46 6.41 14.45
CA ALA A 119 -9.34 7.42 13.85
C ALA A 119 -9.56 7.16 12.35
N GLU A 120 -8.51 6.82 11.63
CA GLU A 120 -8.57 6.44 10.21
C GLU A 120 -9.42 5.18 10.01
N ALA A 121 -9.24 4.16 10.86
CA ALA A 121 -10.00 2.92 10.80
C ALA A 121 -11.48 3.13 11.10
N LEU A 122 -11.83 4.01 12.06
CA LEU A 122 -13.21 4.39 12.36
C LEU A 122 -13.87 5.09 11.18
N PHE A 123 -13.15 6.04 10.55
CA PHE A 123 -13.62 6.69 9.34
C PHE A 123 -13.86 5.68 8.21
N ALA A 124 -12.89 4.79 7.96
CA ALA A 124 -13.00 3.75 6.96
C ALA A 124 -14.17 2.80 7.24
N ALA A 125 -14.44 2.46 8.52
CA ALA A 125 -15.59 1.66 8.90
C ALA A 125 -16.92 2.31 8.50
N GLY A 126 -17.05 3.62 8.67
CA GLY A 126 -18.19 4.40 8.20
C GLY A 126 -18.35 4.30 6.69
N ARG A 127 -17.27 4.57 5.94
CA ARG A 127 -17.29 4.53 4.47
C ARG A 127 -17.56 3.12 3.92
N ILE A 128 -17.05 2.07 4.57
CA ILE A 128 -17.35 0.68 4.21
C ILE A 128 -18.86 0.41 4.34
N ARG A 129 -19.52 0.86 5.42
CA ARG A 129 -20.97 0.68 5.59
C ARG A 129 -21.77 1.40 4.51
N GLU A 130 -21.36 2.59 4.11
CA GLU A 130 -21.98 3.31 3.00
C GLU A 130 -21.83 2.52 1.70
N LEU A 131 -20.61 2.07 1.37
CA LEU A 131 -20.34 1.28 0.17
C LEU A 131 -21.18 0.00 0.10
N LEU A 132 -21.43 -0.68 1.21
CA LEU A 132 -22.28 -1.87 1.24
C LEU A 132 -23.75 -1.59 0.86
N CYS A 133 -24.18 -0.35 0.97
CA CYS A 133 -25.50 0.11 0.52
C CYS A 133 -25.51 0.51 -0.97
N GLU A 134 -24.36 0.70 -1.57
CA GLU A 134 -24.18 1.06 -2.97
C GLU A 134 -24.14 -0.19 -3.86
N SER A 135 -24.46 -0.02 -5.14
CA SER A 135 -24.35 -1.08 -6.15
C SER A 135 -23.34 -0.69 -7.22
N PHE A 136 -22.69 -1.68 -7.77
CA PHE A 136 -21.82 -1.50 -8.93
C PHE A 136 -22.07 -2.57 -9.98
N THR A 137 -21.66 -2.28 -11.21
CA THR A 137 -21.71 -3.24 -12.31
C THR A 137 -20.34 -3.87 -12.49
N ASP A 138 -20.26 -5.19 -12.36
CA ASP A 138 -19.03 -5.94 -12.51
C ASP A 138 -18.57 -6.01 -14.00
N ARG A 139 -17.37 -6.57 -14.22
CA ARG A 139 -16.81 -6.73 -15.58
C ARG A 139 -17.64 -7.63 -16.49
N LYS A 140 -18.55 -8.41 -15.95
CA LYS A 140 -19.47 -9.29 -16.70
C LYS A 140 -20.80 -8.61 -17.02
N GLY A 141 -20.99 -7.36 -16.57
CA GLY A 141 -22.22 -6.60 -16.74
C GLY A 141 -23.29 -6.89 -15.69
N ASN A 142 -22.97 -7.62 -14.61
CA ASN A 142 -23.94 -7.89 -13.54
C ASN A 142 -23.91 -6.76 -12.52
N THR A 143 -25.08 -6.21 -12.20
CA THR A 143 -25.23 -5.20 -11.14
C THR A 143 -25.52 -5.89 -9.81
N ARG A 144 -24.75 -5.55 -8.79
CA ARG A 144 -24.93 -6.05 -7.41
C ARG A 144 -24.38 -5.05 -6.39
N ASN A 145 -24.79 -5.19 -5.14
CA ASN A 145 -24.20 -4.41 -4.05
C ASN A 145 -22.78 -4.87 -3.74
N TYR A 146 -21.98 -3.96 -3.18
CA TYR A 146 -20.67 -4.29 -2.65
C TYR A 146 -20.79 -5.30 -1.51
N LYS A 147 -19.76 -6.11 -1.36
CA LYS A 147 -19.56 -7.05 -0.25
C LYS A 147 -18.23 -6.75 0.42
N TYR A 148 -18.06 -7.15 1.66
CA TYR A 148 -16.77 -7.01 2.36
C TYR A 148 -15.58 -7.57 1.57
N SER A 149 -15.78 -8.69 0.86
CA SER A 149 -14.76 -9.31 0.02
C SER A 149 -14.35 -8.50 -1.22
N ASP A 150 -15.09 -7.44 -1.55
CA ASP A 150 -14.74 -6.55 -2.66
C ASP A 150 -13.84 -5.39 -2.22
N ILE A 151 -13.62 -5.24 -0.91
CA ILE A 151 -12.93 -4.10 -0.31
C ILE A 151 -11.57 -4.56 0.20
N VAL A 152 -10.54 -3.84 -0.16
CA VAL A 152 -9.16 -4.08 0.28
C VAL A 152 -8.60 -2.78 0.85
N ILE A 153 -7.98 -2.89 2.03
CA ILE A 153 -7.23 -1.79 2.64
C ILE A 153 -5.75 -2.07 2.44
N LEU A 154 -5.05 -1.13 1.81
CA LEU A 154 -3.62 -1.19 1.62
C LEU A 154 -2.95 -0.22 2.58
N HIS A 155 -1.99 -0.72 3.32
CA HIS A 155 -1.25 0.05 4.30
C HIS A 155 0.26 -0.09 4.06
N SER A 156 1.00 1.02 4.18
CA SER A 156 2.46 1.04 3.97
C SER A 156 3.25 0.73 5.24
N SER A 157 2.59 0.59 6.38
CA SER A 157 3.21 0.70 7.69
C SER A 157 3.33 -0.62 8.46
N PRO A 158 4.20 -0.58 9.49
CA PRO A 158 4.56 -1.69 10.36
C PRO A 158 3.39 -2.30 11.13
N LYS A 159 3.68 -3.46 11.69
CA LYS A 159 2.78 -4.38 12.39
C LYS A 159 1.79 -3.72 13.35
N ASN A 160 2.22 -2.76 14.17
CA ASN A 160 1.40 -2.16 15.23
C ASN A 160 0.19 -1.39 14.68
N VAL A 161 0.35 -0.69 13.56
CA VAL A 161 -0.74 0.06 12.91
C VAL A 161 -1.76 -0.89 12.30
N ALA A 162 -1.30 -1.97 11.68
CA ALA A 162 -2.20 -2.99 11.12
C ALA A 162 -3.04 -3.68 12.21
N GLU A 163 -2.46 -3.93 13.40
CA GLU A 163 -3.20 -4.48 14.55
C GLU A 163 -4.27 -3.51 15.05
N ALA A 164 -3.96 -2.21 15.14
CA ALA A 164 -4.93 -1.19 15.51
C ALA A 164 -6.12 -1.14 14.53
N TRP A 165 -5.84 -1.22 13.22
CA TRP A 165 -6.87 -1.30 12.18
C TRP A 165 -7.74 -2.54 12.34
N VAL A 166 -7.15 -3.73 12.48
CA VAL A 166 -7.89 -5.00 12.66
C VAL A 166 -8.76 -4.93 13.89
N ARG A 167 -8.22 -4.49 15.03
CA ARG A 167 -8.96 -4.35 16.29
C ARG A 167 -10.13 -3.39 16.16
N THR A 168 -9.91 -2.22 15.55
CA THR A 168 -10.94 -1.19 15.40
C THR A 168 -12.04 -1.64 14.46
N LEU A 169 -11.72 -2.16 13.28
CA LEU A 169 -12.72 -2.69 12.34
C LEU A 169 -13.52 -3.85 12.94
N SER A 170 -12.87 -4.77 13.67
CA SER A 170 -13.55 -5.88 14.34
C SER A 170 -14.50 -5.38 15.43
N ARG A 171 -14.11 -4.37 16.21
CA ARG A 171 -14.98 -3.73 17.22
C ARG A 171 -16.19 -3.06 16.57
N GLU A 172 -16.03 -2.53 15.37
CA GLU A 172 -17.10 -1.95 14.56
C GLU A 172 -17.96 -3.02 13.85
N GLY A 173 -17.72 -4.31 14.07
CA GLY A 173 -18.49 -5.43 13.50
C GLY A 173 -18.18 -5.67 12.02
N ILE A 174 -17.07 -5.16 11.50
CA ILE A 174 -16.63 -5.39 10.13
C ILE A 174 -15.72 -6.62 10.11
N PRO A 175 -16.06 -7.68 9.35
CA PRO A 175 -15.19 -8.83 9.21
C PRO A 175 -13.91 -8.42 8.45
N VAL A 176 -12.77 -8.60 9.10
CA VAL A 176 -11.46 -8.23 8.57
C VAL A 176 -10.51 -9.42 8.62
N TYR A 177 -9.71 -9.57 7.57
CA TYR A 177 -8.61 -10.50 7.52
C TYR A 177 -7.32 -9.72 7.21
N ALA A 178 -6.28 -9.95 8.01
CA ALA A 178 -4.96 -9.40 7.76
C ALA A 178 -3.90 -10.46 8.08
N GLU A 179 -2.91 -10.59 7.20
CA GLU A 179 -1.70 -11.35 7.51
C GLU A 179 -0.83 -10.53 8.47
N LEU A 180 -1.20 -10.56 9.74
CA LEU A 180 -0.35 -10.01 10.79
C LEU A 180 0.81 -10.99 10.96
N THR A 181 1.91 -10.73 10.29
CA THR A 181 3.15 -11.45 10.54
C THR A 181 3.74 -11.04 11.89
N GLY A 182 3.09 -11.44 12.97
CA GLY A 182 3.75 -11.69 14.23
C GLY A 182 4.78 -12.78 13.93
N GLY A 183 6.08 -12.49 14.10
CA GLY A 183 7.08 -13.49 13.80
C GLY A 183 6.76 -14.74 14.63
N TYR A 184 6.82 -15.92 14.02
CA TYR A 184 6.74 -17.20 14.74
C TYR A 184 7.61 -17.18 16.00
N PHE A 185 8.74 -16.47 15.94
CA PHE A 185 9.69 -16.30 17.01
C PHE A 185 9.26 -15.25 18.07
N ASP A 186 8.23 -14.42 17.81
CA ASP A 186 7.72 -13.42 18.75
C ASP A 186 6.65 -14.02 19.70
N ALA A 187 6.15 -15.22 19.38
CA ALA A 187 5.22 -15.94 20.24
C ALA A 187 5.89 -16.30 21.58
N ILE A 188 5.21 -16.02 22.69
CA ILE A 188 5.77 -16.20 24.05
C ILE A 188 6.22 -17.65 24.29
N GLU A 189 5.49 -18.61 23.73
CA GLU A 189 5.81 -20.03 23.84
C GLU A 189 7.14 -20.36 23.14
N VAL A 190 7.39 -19.72 21.98
CA VAL A 190 8.62 -19.88 21.21
C VAL A 190 9.77 -19.20 21.92
N GLN A 191 9.56 -18.00 22.46
CA GLN A 191 10.57 -17.28 23.24
C GLN A 191 11.00 -18.06 24.48
N ILE A 192 10.05 -18.64 25.24
CA ILE A 192 10.35 -19.49 26.40
C ILE A 192 11.21 -20.68 25.96
N PHE A 193 10.88 -21.32 24.84
CA PHE A 193 11.63 -22.44 24.33
C PHE A 193 13.05 -22.07 23.86
N LEU A 194 13.18 -20.93 23.18
CA LEU A 194 14.48 -20.41 22.76
C LEU A 194 15.35 -20.04 23.96
N ASN A 195 14.78 -19.41 24.99
CA ASN A 195 15.49 -19.09 26.22
C ASN A 195 15.93 -20.37 26.96
N LEU A 196 15.10 -21.40 26.97
CA LEU A 196 15.49 -22.70 27.54
C LEU A 196 16.67 -23.31 26.78
N LEU A 197 16.67 -23.26 25.45
CA LEU A 197 17.79 -23.75 24.65
C LEU A 197 19.05 -22.91 24.90
N ALA A 198 18.94 -21.60 25.03
CA ALA A 198 20.07 -20.72 25.35
C ALA A 198 20.70 -21.06 26.75
N ILE A 199 19.85 -21.34 27.75
CA ILE A 199 20.32 -21.77 29.08
C ILE A 199 21.04 -23.13 29.00
N ILE A 200 20.56 -24.06 28.18
CA ILE A 200 21.20 -25.35 28.00
C ILE A 200 22.57 -25.22 27.32
N ASP A 201 22.65 -24.33 26.32
CA ASP A 201 23.85 -24.07 25.56
C ASP A 201 24.91 -23.35 26.41
N ASN A 202 24.52 -22.33 27.18
CA ASN A 202 25.41 -21.61 28.08
C ASN A 202 24.68 -21.23 29.38
N PRO A 203 24.78 -22.06 30.43
CA PRO A 203 24.12 -21.84 31.73
C PRO A 203 24.63 -20.62 32.51
N LEU A 204 25.73 -20.00 32.08
CA LEU A 204 26.29 -18.79 32.67
C LEU A 204 25.90 -17.51 31.92
N GLN A 205 25.05 -17.62 30.91
CA GLN A 205 24.56 -16.47 30.16
C GLN A 205 23.48 -15.77 30.98
N ASP A 206 23.66 -14.48 31.24
CA ASP A 206 22.65 -13.59 31.81
C ASP A 206 21.60 -13.30 30.68
N ILE A 207 20.36 -13.60 30.96
CA ILE A 207 19.24 -13.47 29.99
C ILE A 207 18.46 -12.20 30.32
#